data_873bcb1f1ba71da6746d0804c99616eb
#
_entry.id   873bcb1f1ba71da6746d0804c99616eb
#
_cell.length_a   1.000
_cell.length_b   1.000
_cell.length_c   1.000
_cell.angle_alpha   90.00
_cell.angle_beta   90.00
_cell.angle_gamma   90.00
#
_symmetry.space_group_name_H-M   'P 1'
#
loop_
_entity.id
_entity.type
_entity.pdbx_description
1 polymer ?
#
loop_
_entity_poly.entity_id
_entity_poly.type
_entity_poly.pdbx_seq_one_letter_code
_entity_poly.pdbx_strand_id
1 'polypeptide(L)'
;MRALTVLPLSKDSLAVTDMPDPTPGPGDLLVEGIALGVCGTDHEIADGAYGWAPEGAERLVLGHESLGRVLQAPEGSDFAEGDLVVGIVRMPDTVPCVACAAGEWDMCRNGEYTEHGIKQIHGFGSQRWSIPADHAVKLDPSLEKVGVLLEPTTVVTKAWEQVERIGARATFAPKKVLVTGAGPIGLLGALIGAQ
;
A
#
# COMPACT_ATOMS: atom_id res chain seq x y z
N MET A 1 -21.51 -1.63 0.06
CA MET A 1 -20.72 -0.63 -0.71
C MET A 1 -20.24 -1.20 -2.03
N ARG A 2 -19.90 -0.37 -3.02
CA ARG A 2 -19.27 -0.86 -4.26
C ARG A 2 -17.76 -0.99 -4.09
N ALA A 3 -17.19 -2.02 -4.71
CA ALA A 3 -15.76 -2.31 -4.69
C ALA A 3 -15.29 -2.81 -6.06
N LEU A 4 -14.05 -2.51 -6.41
CA LEU A 4 -13.37 -3.04 -7.58
C LEU A 4 -12.78 -4.40 -7.22
N THR A 5 -13.24 -5.46 -7.85
CA THR A 5 -12.92 -6.84 -7.45
C THR A 5 -12.49 -7.71 -8.62
N VAL A 6 -11.71 -8.75 -8.32
CA VAL A 6 -11.36 -9.82 -9.25
C VAL A 6 -11.61 -11.19 -8.64
N LEU A 7 -11.73 -12.22 -9.48
CA LEU A 7 -11.48 -13.61 -9.09
C LEU A 7 -9.98 -13.88 -9.31
N PRO A 8 -9.17 -14.05 -8.27
CA PRO A 8 -7.74 -14.29 -8.44
C PRO A 8 -7.44 -15.45 -9.38
N LEU A 9 -6.38 -15.32 -10.16
CA LEU A 9 -5.95 -16.29 -11.17
C LEU A 9 -6.97 -16.55 -12.29
N SER A 10 -7.95 -15.67 -12.45
CA SER A 10 -8.99 -15.77 -13.49
C SER A 10 -9.00 -14.49 -14.33
N LYS A 11 -8.56 -14.61 -15.58
CA LYS A 11 -8.57 -13.50 -16.54
C LYS A 11 -10.00 -13.03 -16.81
N ASP A 12 -10.15 -11.75 -17.17
CA ASP A 12 -11.41 -11.10 -17.52
C ASP A 12 -12.47 -11.12 -16.39
N SER A 13 -12.02 -11.29 -15.14
CA SER A 13 -12.87 -11.34 -13.95
C SER A 13 -13.04 -10.00 -13.22
N LEU A 14 -12.35 -8.95 -13.70
CA LEU A 14 -12.42 -7.60 -13.13
C LEU A 14 -13.85 -7.05 -13.22
N ALA A 15 -14.38 -6.62 -12.08
CA ALA A 15 -15.74 -6.09 -12.02
C ALA A 15 -15.90 -5.12 -10.84
N VAL A 16 -16.84 -4.22 -10.96
CA VAL A 16 -17.36 -3.48 -9.81
C VAL A 16 -18.52 -4.28 -9.22
N THR A 17 -18.35 -4.73 -7.98
CA THR A 17 -19.35 -5.57 -7.28
C THR A 17 -19.82 -4.92 -5.99
N ASP A 18 -20.99 -5.35 -5.53
CA ASP A 18 -21.46 -4.99 -4.19
C ASP A 18 -20.77 -5.88 -3.15
N MET A 19 -20.17 -5.24 -2.17
CA MET A 19 -19.52 -5.87 -1.03
C MET A 19 -20.14 -5.34 0.27
N PRO A 20 -20.11 -6.12 1.36
CA PRO A 20 -20.48 -5.61 2.68
C PRO A 20 -19.64 -4.36 3.03
N ASP A 21 -20.22 -3.45 3.79
CA ASP A 21 -19.43 -2.38 4.39
C ASP A 21 -18.42 -2.97 5.40
N PRO A 22 -17.20 -2.43 5.50
CA PRO A 22 -16.24 -2.90 6.48
C PRO A 22 -16.75 -2.62 7.90
N THR A 23 -16.50 -3.56 8.78
CA THR A 23 -16.78 -3.41 10.21
C THR A 23 -15.44 -3.25 10.93
N PRO A 24 -15.04 -2.01 11.31
CA PRO A 24 -13.76 -1.79 11.97
C PRO A 24 -13.71 -2.52 13.32
N GLY A 25 -12.58 -3.16 13.57
CA GLY A 25 -12.24 -3.74 14.88
C GLY A 25 -11.87 -2.68 15.92
N PRO A 26 -11.60 -3.10 17.19
CA PRO A 26 -11.24 -2.19 18.29
C PRO A 26 -9.90 -1.55 18.05
N GLY A 27 -9.44 -0.89 17.29
CA GLY A 27 -8.14 -0.30 16.98
C GLY A 27 -8.02 0.10 15.54
N ASP A 28 -9.10 -0.13 14.77
CA ASP A 28 -9.12 0.16 13.35
C ASP A 28 -9.70 1.55 13.06
N LEU A 29 -9.18 2.16 12.03
CA LEU A 29 -9.81 3.29 11.35
C LEU A 29 -10.89 2.76 10.40
N LEU A 30 -12.01 3.49 10.30
CA LEU A 30 -12.91 3.43 9.16
C LEU A 30 -12.59 4.60 8.24
N VAL A 31 -12.39 4.32 6.97
CA VAL A 31 -11.90 5.31 6.01
C VAL A 31 -12.81 5.33 4.77
N GLU A 32 -13.14 6.53 4.29
CA GLU A 32 -13.75 6.77 2.97
C GLU A 32 -12.65 6.87 1.91
N GLY A 33 -12.75 6.07 0.85
CA GLY A 33 -11.79 6.13 -0.27
C GLY A 33 -11.95 7.41 -1.08
N ILE A 34 -10.87 8.18 -1.27
CA ILE A 34 -10.83 9.40 -2.09
C ILE A 34 -10.22 9.09 -3.46
N ALA A 35 -9.09 8.41 -3.48
CA ALA A 35 -8.36 8.05 -4.70
C ALA A 35 -7.66 6.71 -4.54
N LEU A 36 -7.43 6.08 -5.68
CA LEU A 36 -6.71 4.83 -5.79
C LEU A 36 -5.72 4.93 -6.94
N GLY A 37 -4.45 4.66 -6.69
CA GLY A 37 -3.46 4.45 -7.73
C GLY A 37 -3.60 3.05 -8.34
N VAL A 38 -3.17 2.92 -9.58
CA VAL A 38 -3.19 1.65 -10.32
C VAL A 38 -1.79 1.41 -10.87
N CYS A 39 -1.19 0.29 -10.52
CA CYS A 39 0.15 -0.08 -10.97
C CYS A 39 0.18 -1.37 -11.81
N GLY A 40 1.38 -1.81 -12.17
CA GLY A 40 1.58 -3.05 -12.92
C GLY A 40 1.03 -4.30 -12.23
N THR A 41 1.13 -4.36 -10.90
CA THR A 41 0.60 -5.48 -10.10
C THR A 41 -0.92 -5.60 -10.22
N ASP A 42 -1.66 -4.49 -10.25
CA ASP A 42 -3.11 -4.54 -10.45
C ASP A 42 -3.48 -5.08 -11.83
N HIS A 43 -2.70 -4.73 -12.86
CA HIS A 43 -2.86 -5.29 -14.21
C HIS A 43 -2.57 -6.80 -14.24
N GLU A 44 -1.48 -7.26 -13.61
CA GLU A 44 -1.14 -8.68 -13.54
C GLU A 44 -2.23 -9.48 -12.81
N ILE A 45 -2.79 -8.92 -11.72
CA ILE A 45 -3.90 -9.55 -10.99
C ILE A 45 -5.17 -9.60 -11.85
N ALA A 46 -5.50 -8.52 -12.55
CA ALA A 46 -6.66 -8.45 -13.44
C ALA A 46 -6.54 -9.40 -14.63
N ASP A 47 -5.32 -9.63 -15.13
CA ASP A 47 -5.02 -10.61 -16.17
C ASP A 47 -4.99 -12.08 -15.67
N GLY A 48 -5.19 -12.29 -14.36
CA GLY A 48 -5.22 -13.62 -13.75
C GLY A 48 -3.84 -14.27 -13.56
N ALA A 49 -2.75 -13.51 -13.64
CA ALA A 49 -1.40 -14.03 -13.47
C ALA A 49 -0.93 -14.09 -12.01
N TYR A 50 -1.61 -13.36 -11.12
CA TYR A 50 -1.15 -13.14 -9.75
C TYR A 50 -2.34 -12.90 -8.79
N GLY A 51 -2.09 -12.89 -7.46
CA GLY A 51 -3.05 -12.48 -6.43
C GLY A 51 -3.76 -13.62 -5.71
N TRP A 52 -4.20 -13.34 -4.48
CA TRP A 52 -4.92 -14.31 -3.62
C TRP A 52 -6.05 -13.60 -2.87
N ALA A 53 -7.25 -14.18 -2.90
CA ALA A 53 -8.36 -13.70 -2.08
C ALA A 53 -8.12 -14.01 -0.58
N PRO A 54 -8.75 -13.26 0.34
CA PRO A 54 -8.78 -13.63 1.75
C PRO A 54 -9.37 -15.02 1.96
N GLU A 55 -9.01 -15.65 3.07
CA GLU A 55 -9.57 -16.96 3.43
C GLU A 55 -11.10 -16.92 3.49
N GLY A 56 -11.74 -17.87 2.84
CA GLY A 56 -13.19 -17.95 2.75
C GLY A 56 -13.86 -16.98 1.77
N ALA A 57 -13.10 -16.08 1.14
CA ALA A 57 -13.60 -15.19 0.10
C ALA A 57 -13.27 -15.74 -1.30
N GLU A 58 -14.21 -15.60 -2.23
CA GLU A 58 -14.01 -15.95 -3.63
C GLU A 58 -13.32 -14.82 -4.40
N ARG A 59 -13.65 -13.57 -4.06
CA ARG A 59 -13.15 -12.37 -4.75
C ARG A 59 -12.16 -11.60 -3.88
N LEU A 60 -11.20 -10.98 -4.54
CA LEU A 60 -10.27 -10.02 -3.94
C LEU A 60 -10.72 -8.60 -4.32
N VAL A 61 -10.87 -7.71 -3.34
CA VAL A 61 -10.92 -6.27 -3.61
C VAL A 61 -9.52 -5.81 -3.95
N LEU A 62 -9.35 -5.21 -5.13
CA LEU A 62 -8.06 -4.70 -5.62
C LEU A 62 -7.63 -3.40 -4.94
N GLY A 63 -6.42 -2.99 -5.27
CA GLY A 63 -5.85 -1.68 -4.98
C GLY A 63 -5.06 -1.62 -3.69
N HIS A 64 -3.86 -1.13 -3.81
CA HIS A 64 -2.88 -1.01 -2.72
C HIS A 64 -2.30 0.40 -2.61
N GLU A 65 -2.42 1.24 -3.63
CA GLU A 65 -2.03 2.66 -3.60
C GLU A 65 -3.23 3.51 -3.19
N SER A 66 -3.44 3.69 -1.87
CA SER A 66 -4.66 4.31 -1.33
C SER A 66 -4.49 5.78 -0.98
N LEU A 67 -5.60 6.50 -1.01
CA LEU A 67 -5.80 7.77 -0.33
C LEU A 67 -7.23 7.82 0.19
N GLY A 68 -7.41 8.14 1.45
CA GLY A 68 -8.73 8.18 2.06
C GLY A 68 -8.86 9.25 3.14
N ARG A 69 -10.08 9.40 3.63
CA ARG A 69 -10.45 10.29 4.72
C ARG A 69 -11.04 9.49 5.87
N VAL A 70 -10.53 9.70 7.07
CA VAL A 70 -11.03 9.02 8.26
C VAL A 70 -12.48 9.40 8.52
N LEU A 71 -13.35 8.41 8.61
CA LEU A 71 -14.75 8.53 9.05
C LEU A 71 -14.89 8.24 10.54
N GLN A 72 -14.10 7.29 11.05
CA GLN A 72 -14.09 6.91 12.45
C GLN A 72 -12.68 6.51 12.86
N ALA A 73 -12.23 6.98 14.01
CA ALA A 73 -10.94 6.65 14.61
C ALA A 73 -11.15 6.01 15.99
N PRO A 74 -10.26 5.09 16.41
CA PRO A 74 -10.27 4.54 17.76
C PRO A 74 -10.01 5.62 18.80
N GLU A 75 -10.64 5.48 19.96
CA GLU A 75 -10.39 6.38 21.10
C GLU A 75 -8.92 6.31 21.53
N GLY A 76 -8.30 7.49 21.71
CA GLY A 76 -6.90 7.62 22.11
C GLY A 76 -5.87 7.41 20.99
N SER A 77 -6.30 7.22 19.74
CA SER A 77 -5.38 7.22 18.60
C SER A 77 -4.97 8.65 18.21
N ASP A 78 -3.88 8.76 17.42
CA ASP A 78 -3.42 10.04 16.87
C ASP A 78 -4.27 10.53 15.68
N PHE A 79 -5.35 9.82 15.35
CA PHE A 79 -6.24 10.13 14.25
C PHE A 79 -7.57 10.73 14.75
N ALA A 80 -8.15 11.57 13.90
CA ALA A 80 -9.48 12.14 14.09
C ALA A 80 -10.31 12.01 12.80
N GLU A 81 -11.64 12.11 12.94
CA GLU A 81 -12.54 12.22 11.80
C GLU A 81 -12.11 13.40 10.89
N GLY A 82 -12.07 13.17 9.60
CA GLY A 82 -11.63 14.13 8.59
C GLY A 82 -10.14 14.08 8.26
N ASP A 83 -9.31 13.38 9.01
CA ASP A 83 -7.89 13.25 8.70
C ASP A 83 -7.67 12.55 7.35
N LEU A 84 -6.67 13.02 6.61
CA LEU A 84 -6.24 12.44 5.36
C LEU A 84 -5.25 11.30 5.65
N VAL A 85 -5.47 10.12 5.06
CA VAL A 85 -4.67 8.93 5.35
C VAL A 85 -4.36 8.10 4.13
N VAL A 86 -3.22 7.39 4.19
CA VAL A 86 -2.82 6.30 3.29
C VAL A 86 -2.65 5.03 4.12
N GLY A 87 -3.16 3.91 3.62
CA GLY A 87 -2.98 2.61 4.25
C GLY A 87 -1.63 1.99 3.89
N ILE A 88 -0.98 1.38 4.87
CA ILE A 88 0.23 0.58 4.64
C ILE A 88 -0.21 -0.75 4.01
N VAL A 89 0.45 -1.13 2.92
CA VAL A 89 0.04 -2.29 2.10
C VAL A 89 0.31 -3.60 2.79
N ARG A 90 1.52 -3.77 3.32
CA ARG A 90 1.97 -5.04 3.90
C ARG A 90 1.65 -5.12 5.39
N MET A 91 0.89 -6.14 5.75
CA MET A 91 0.68 -6.55 7.13
C MET A 91 1.74 -7.60 7.50
N PRO A 92 2.57 -7.36 8.52
CA PRO A 92 3.67 -8.26 8.86
C PRO A 92 3.17 -9.61 9.37
N ASP A 93 4.06 -10.60 9.32
CA ASP A 93 3.79 -11.92 9.88
C ASP A 93 3.40 -11.83 11.35
N THR A 94 2.42 -12.62 11.75
CA THR A 94 2.02 -12.73 13.17
C THR A 94 3.12 -13.35 14.04
N VAL A 95 3.98 -14.19 13.44
CA VAL A 95 5.18 -14.73 14.07
C VAL A 95 6.40 -14.16 13.31
N PRO A 96 7.00 -13.07 13.82
CA PRO A 96 8.01 -12.35 13.06
C PRO A 96 9.30 -13.17 12.88
N CYS A 97 9.85 -13.18 11.66
CA CYS A 97 11.21 -13.61 11.41
C CYS A 97 12.22 -12.56 11.90
N VAL A 98 13.51 -12.84 11.81
CA VAL A 98 14.56 -11.91 12.28
C VAL A 98 14.51 -10.55 11.57
N ALA A 99 14.10 -10.49 10.30
CA ALA A 99 13.96 -9.25 9.57
C ALA A 99 12.72 -8.47 10.05
N CYS A 100 11.57 -9.14 10.18
CA CYS A 100 10.34 -8.53 10.70
C CYS A 100 10.52 -8.02 12.14
N ALA A 101 11.22 -8.78 12.99
CA ALA A 101 11.53 -8.38 14.36
C ALA A 101 12.46 -7.15 14.44
N ALA A 102 13.25 -6.89 13.39
CA ALA A 102 14.08 -5.71 13.25
C ALA A 102 13.39 -4.52 12.56
N GLY A 103 12.09 -4.64 12.23
CA GLY A 103 11.34 -3.63 11.49
C GLY A 103 11.58 -3.63 9.97
N GLU A 104 12.34 -4.58 9.46
CA GLU A 104 12.64 -4.75 8.03
C GLU A 104 11.67 -5.77 7.40
N TRP A 105 10.37 -5.54 7.54
CA TRP A 105 9.32 -6.49 7.11
C TRP A 105 9.21 -6.62 5.59
N ASP A 106 9.68 -5.62 4.83
CA ASP A 106 9.90 -5.73 3.39
C ASP A 106 10.92 -6.83 3.01
N MET A 107 11.80 -7.19 3.95
CA MET A 107 12.77 -8.28 3.85
C MET A 107 12.29 -9.57 4.54
N CYS A 108 10.99 -9.76 4.72
CA CYS A 108 10.43 -10.93 5.39
C CYS A 108 10.91 -12.23 4.75
N ARG A 109 11.33 -13.20 5.60
CA ARG A 109 11.89 -14.49 5.17
C ARG A 109 10.90 -15.64 5.30
N ASN A 110 9.87 -15.51 6.12
CA ASN A 110 8.84 -16.55 6.28
C ASN A 110 7.86 -16.55 5.10
N GLY A 111 7.52 -15.34 4.57
CA GLY A 111 6.55 -15.20 3.50
C GLY A 111 5.09 -15.29 3.94
N GLU A 112 4.81 -15.32 5.26
CA GLU A 112 3.46 -15.43 5.82
C GLU A 112 2.75 -14.07 5.99
N TYR A 113 3.38 -12.99 5.55
CA TYR A 113 2.76 -11.66 5.49
C TYR A 113 1.56 -11.64 4.54
N THR A 114 0.63 -10.72 4.77
CA THR A 114 -0.46 -10.42 3.83
C THR A 114 -0.28 -9.02 3.21
N GLU A 115 -0.91 -8.75 2.08
CA GLU A 115 -0.81 -7.46 1.38
C GLU A 115 -2.18 -7.02 0.88
N HIS A 116 -2.58 -5.82 1.27
CA HIS A 116 -3.84 -5.23 0.86
C HIS A 116 -3.97 -5.19 -0.67
N GLY A 117 -5.05 -5.79 -1.18
CA GLY A 117 -5.35 -5.80 -2.61
C GLY A 117 -4.51 -6.75 -3.46
N ILE A 118 -3.60 -7.52 -2.82
CA ILE A 118 -2.67 -8.41 -3.49
C ILE A 118 -2.72 -9.82 -2.90
N LYS A 119 -2.45 -9.95 -1.60
CA LYS A 119 -2.25 -11.25 -0.96
C LYS A 119 -3.08 -11.39 0.31
N GLN A 120 -4.14 -12.20 0.20
CA GLN A 120 -4.94 -12.74 1.32
C GLN A 120 -5.64 -11.69 2.21
N ILE A 121 -5.65 -10.43 1.82
CA ILE A 121 -6.40 -9.36 2.48
C ILE A 121 -6.96 -8.41 1.42
N HIS A 122 -8.21 -7.96 1.62
CA HIS A 122 -8.85 -7.03 0.71
C HIS A 122 -8.08 -5.70 0.63
N GLY A 123 -8.04 -5.14 -0.59
CA GLY A 123 -7.43 -3.85 -0.87
C GLY A 123 -8.35 -2.67 -0.60
N PHE A 124 -7.88 -1.52 -1.02
CA PHE A 124 -8.49 -0.22 -0.78
C PHE A 124 -9.39 0.26 -1.94
N GLY A 125 -9.56 -0.55 -3.00
CA GLY A 125 -10.37 -0.23 -4.18
C GLY A 125 -11.87 -0.34 -3.92
N SER A 126 -12.37 0.32 -2.89
CA SER A 126 -13.77 0.32 -2.45
C SER A 126 -14.16 1.70 -1.92
N GLN A 127 -15.46 1.94 -1.80
CA GLN A 127 -15.96 3.21 -1.27
C GLN A 127 -15.53 3.46 0.18
N ARG A 128 -15.39 2.39 0.96
CA ARG A 128 -14.91 2.42 2.36
C ARG A 128 -14.01 1.23 2.62
N TRP A 129 -13.04 1.42 3.50
CA TRP A 129 -12.14 0.37 3.95
C TRP A 129 -11.78 0.58 5.42
N SER A 130 -11.31 -0.46 6.09
CA SER A 130 -10.80 -0.36 7.46
C SER A 130 -9.37 -0.88 7.52
N ILE A 131 -8.60 -0.34 8.47
CA ILE A 131 -7.20 -0.68 8.68
C ILE A 131 -6.82 -0.38 10.14
N PRO A 132 -5.98 -1.20 10.79
CA PRO A 132 -5.44 -0.84 12.09
C PRO A 132 -4.77 0.54 12.07
N ALA A 133 -5.00 1.36 13.09
CA ALA A 133 -4.50 2.72 13.13
C ALA A 133 -2.97 2.81 13.05
N ASP A 134 -2.25 1.82 13.60
CA ASP A 134 -0.79 1.71 13.50
C ASP A 134 -0.26 1.28 12.12
N HIS A 135 -1.16 0.93 11.20
CA HIS A 135 -0.87 0.60 9.81
C HIS A 135 -1.42 1.67 8.83
N ALA A 136 -1.72 2.85 9.33
CA ALA A 136 -2.10 4.00 8.52
C ALA A 136 -1.10 5.16 8.69
N VAL A 137 -0.89 5.93 7.64
CA VAL A 137 -0.04 7.12 7.64
C VAL A 137 -0.92 8.34 7.50
N LYS A 138 -0.91 9.22 8.50
CA LYS A 138 -1.60 10.50 8.45
C LYS A 138 -0.83 11.47 7.56
N LEU A 139 -1.54 12.15 6.67
CA LEU A 139 -0.98 13.14 5.77
C LEU A 139 -1.39 14.56 6.15
N ASP A 140 -0.54 15.53 5.80
CA ASP A 140 -0.93 16.92 5.82
C ASP A 140 -2.07 17.16 4.82
N PRO A 141 -3.13 17.91 5.18
CA PRO A 141 -4.28 18.17 4.31
C PRO A 141 -3.92 18.80 2.95
N SER A 142 -2.79 19.51 2.84
CA SER A 142 -2.31 20.07 1.57
C SER A 142 -1.96 19.00 0.52
N LEU A 143 -1.75 17.75 0.95
CA LEU A 143 -1.38 16.62 0.09
C LEU A 143 -2.59 15.91 -0.52
N GLU A 144 -3.82 16.37 -0.33
CA GLU A 144 -5.03 15.71 -0.84
C GLU A 144 -4.98 15.37 -2.34
N LYS A 145 -4.35 16.20 -3.14
CA LYS A 145 -4.24 15.98 -4.60
C LYS A 145 -3.16 15.00 -5.02
N VAL A 146 -2.18 14.74 -4.16
CA VAL A 146 -0.99 13.95 -4.49
C VAL A 146 -0.69 12.84 -3.49
N GLY A 147 -1.42 12.76 -2.40
CA GLY A 147 -1.18 11.81 -1.32
C GLY A 147 -1.24 10.35 -1.76
N VAL A 148 -2.01 10.03 -2.80
CA VAL A 148 -2.05 8.70 -3.42
C VAL A 148 -0.68 8.23 -3.93
N LEU A 149 0.24 9.15 -4.22
CA LEU A 149 1.60 8.83 -4.64
C LEU A 149 2.52 8.40 -3.48
N LEU A 150 2.04 8.45 -2.22
CA LEU A 150 2.89 8.07 -1.08
C LEU A 150 3.34 6.61 -1.19
N GLU A 151 2.43 5.70 -1.51
CA GLU A 151 2.78 4.27 -1.63
C GLU A 151 3.88 4.03 -2.67
N PRO A 152 3.74 4.40 -3.96
CA PRO A 152 4.81 4.20 -4.94
C PRO A 152 6.08 4.99 -4.61
N THR A 153 5.98 6.10 -3.86
CA THR A 153 7.15 6.84 -3.37
C THR A 153 7.94 6.00 -2.36
N THR A 154 7.29 5.17 -1.53
CA THR A 154 7.99 4.32 -0.55
C THR A 154 8.91 3.31 -1.24
N VAL A 155 8.50 2.76 -2.38
CA VAL A 155 9.31 1.82 -3.19
C VAL A 155 10.61 2.50 -3.63
N VAL A 156 10.50 3.72 -4.14
CA VAL A 156 11.65 4.51 -4.59
C VAL A 156 12.53 4.94 -3.43
N THR A 157 11.93 5.38 -2.33
CA THR A 157 12.66 5.76 -1.12
C THR A 157 13.46 4.59 -0.57
N LYS A 158 12.87 3.39 -0.56
CA LYS A 158 13.60 2.18 -0.15
C LYS A 158 14.80 1.89 -1.06
N ALA A 159 14.67 2.10 -2.36
CA ALA A 159 15.79 1.95 -3.28
C ALA A 159 16.92 2.95 -2.98
N TRP A 160 16.59 4.21 -2.76
CA TRP A 160 17.56 5.24 -2.36
C TRP A 160 18.21 4.93 -1.02
N GLU A 161 17.46 4.50 -0.01
CA GLU A 161 18.01 4.03 1.26
C GLU A 161 19.07 2.94 1.07
N GLN A 162 18.81 1.96 0.18
CA GLN A 162 19.79 0.92 -0.12
C GLN A 162 21.02 1.46 -0.85
N VAL A 163 20.86 2.42 -1.76
CA VAL A 163 22.00 3.10 -2.42
C VAL A 163 22.87 3.78 -1.38
N GLU A 164 22.31 4.48 -0.41
CA GLU A 164 23.04 5.15 0.66
C GLU A 164 23.73 4.15 1.60
N ARG A 165 23.01 3.12 2.08
CA ARG A 165 23.57 2.06 2.95
C ARG A 165 24.74 1.33 2.30
N ILE A 166 24.64 1.01 1.00
CA ILE A 166 25.70 0.36 0.24
C ILE A 166 26.83 1.35 -0.03
N GLY A 167 26.50 2.57 -0.42
CA GLY A 167 27.45 3.65 -0.75
C GLY A 167 28.32 4.06 0.44
N ALA A 168 27.78 4.00 1.66
CA ALA A 168 28.52 4.31 2.89
C ALA A 168 29.77 3.43 3.11
N ARG A 169 29.83 2.27 2.47
CA ARG A 169 30.99 1.37 2.51
C ARG A 169 32.00 1.64 1.38
N ALA A 170 31.64 2.46 0.42
CA ALA A 170 32.46 2.73 -0.77
C ALA A 170 33.40 3.91 -0.54
N THR A 171 34.48 3.95 -1.31
CA THR A 171 35.42 5.07 -1.31
C THR A 171 35.03 6.16 -2.31
N PHE A 172 33.93 5.96 -3.07
CA PHE A 172 33.48 6.92 -4.05
C PHE A 172 32.15 7.58 -3.62
N ALA A 173 32.01 8.85 -3.95
CA ALA A 173 30.78 9.61 -3.75
C ALA A 173 30.22 10.01 -5.12
N PRO A 174 29.08 9.48 -5.56
CA PRO A 174 28.49 9.82 -6.85
C PRO A 174 28.04 11.29 -6.84
N LYS A 175 28.40 12.03 -7.91
CA LYS A 175 28.00 13.42 -8.11
C LYS A 175 26.90 13.59 -9.17
N LYS A 176 26.64 12.54 -9.90
CA LYS A 176 25.62 12.50 -10.95
C LYS A 176 24.90 11.16 -10.89
N VAL A 177 23.59 11.21 -11.04
CA VAL A 177 22.72 10.03 -11.08
C VAL A 177 21.98 10.06 -12.42
N LEU A 178 21.90 8.92 -13.06
CA LEU A 178 21.09 8.71 -14.25
C LEU A 178 19.87 7.85 -13.87
N VAL A 179 18.68 8.40 -14.06
CA VAL A 179 17.44 7.64 -13.94
C VAL A 179 16.96 7.28 -15.35
N THR A 180 16.83 6.00 -15.64
CA THR A 180 16.31 5.51 -16.92
C THR A 180 14.81 5.22 -16.79
N GLY A 181 14.02 5.83 -17.70
CA GLY A 181 12.56 5.75 -17.67
C GLY A 181 11.91 7.00 -17.06
N ALA A 182 10.97 7.57 -17.81
CA ALA A 182 10.21 8.77 -17.43
C ALA A 182 8.74 8.45 -17.08
N GLY A 183 8.46 7.21 -16.65
CA GLY A 183 7.18 6.82 -16.05
C GLY A 183 7.07 7.29 -14.59
N PRO A 184 5.95 7.03 -13.92
CA PRO A 184 5.71 7.50 -12.55
C PRO A 184 6.84 7.16 -11.57
N ILE A 185 7.31 5.93 -11.58
CA ILE A 185 8.40 5.46 -10.70
C ILE A 185 9.72 6.18 -11.01
N GLY A 186 10.08 6.33 -12.30
CA GLY A 186 11.29 7.05 -12.70
C GLY A 186 11.25 8.52 -12.30
N LEU A 187 10.11 9.18 -12.46
CA LEU A 187 9.92 10.58 -12.05
C LEU A 187 10.01 10.74 -10.53
N LEU A 188 9.38 9.85 -9.75
CA LEU A 188 9.51 9.84 -8.29
C LEU A 188 10.97 9.58 -7.88
N GLY A 189 11.66 8.65 -8.56
CA GLY A 189 13.08 8.37 -8.34
C GLY A 189 13.98 9.59 -8.56
N ALA A 190 13.71 10.35 -9.60
CA ALA A 190 14.44 11.57 -9.89
C ALA A 190 14.14 12.68 -8.87
N LEU A 191 12.87 12.81 -8.41
CA LEU A 191 12.47 13.79 -7.42
C LEU A 191 13.14 13.53 -6.05
N ILE A 192 13.13 12.29 -5.58
CA ILE A 192 13.77 11.92 -4.31
C ILE A 192 15.29 12.08 -4.41
N GLY A 193 15.91 11.66 -5.51
CA GLY A 193 17.35 11.78 -5.71
C GLY A 193 17.86 13.21 -5.93
N ALA A 194 16.98 14.19 -6.12
CA ALA A 194 17.33 15.61 -6.24
C ALA A 194 17.32 16.36 -4.89
N GLN A 195 16.84 15.74 -3.82
CA GLN A 195 16.84 16.29 -2.45
C GLN A 195 18.19 16.07 -1.75
#